data_03dd3acedb9d4f37a51d22f7620d947d
#
_entry.id   03dd3acedb9d4f37a51d22f7620d947d
#
_cell.length_a   1.000
_cell.length_b   1.000
_cell.length_c   1.000
_cell.angle_alpha   90.00
_cell.angle_beta   90.00
_cell.angle_gamma   90.00
#
_symmetry.space_group_name_H-M   'P 1'
#
loop_
_entity.id
_entity.type
_entity.pdbx_description
1 polymer ?
#
loop_
_entity_poly.entity_id
_entity_poly.type
_entity_poly.pdbx_seq_one_letter_code
_entity_poly.pdbx_strand_id
1 'polypeptide(L)'
;GLVWAVAREGEPLHLRAYGMRDKAAGRPMTTDTIFRIYSQTRAVSTVALLKLVEDGKISIDDPVDRYIPSFAKLRVIQEVRNGRVITAPAQTRMTVRHLLTYTSGYGYAQYYPAAVKVKHLDILGLDQTIEQGMNKLARYPLLSEPGARWNYGYHSDVIGRLIEIASGMRTDDYLQQTIFGPLGMVDTGFFVPPEKFDRLVHAYDAQGKDITATLMPLADWTARKPFQSNGGGLVSTAADWIRFTRMLLNGGSLEGVRILKFQSVAEMGRNQITREQGPLFWRDKPSPDTPGRFDGYGWGYGIGVRLEQGPWTMPGTPGELFWGGMASTNYLIDRRNRLVALAFSQYLGADGDAQDYVMREALYGPLVKR
;
A
#
# COMPACT_ATOMS: atom_id res chain seq x y z
N GLY A 1 -5.81 -12.24 17.08
CA GLY A 1 -7.15 -12.27 16.49
C GLY A 1 -7.14 -11.94 15.02
N LEU A 2 -8.22 -12.25 14.34
CA LEU A 2 -8.35 -12.17 12.88
C LEU A 2 -9.78 -11.73 12.53
N VAL A 3 -9.93 -10.86 11.54
CA VAL A 3 -11.20 -10.66 10.84
C VAL A 3 -11.01 -11.14 9.39
N TRP A 4 -11.91 -12.01 8.98
CA TRP A 4 -11.96 -12.58 7.64
C TRP A 4 -13.20 -12.08 6.92
N ALA A 5 -13.02 -11.59 5.67
CA ALA A 5 -14.14 -11.19 4.85
C ALA A 5 -13.99 -11.70 3.41
N VAL A 6 -15.05 -12.23 2.85
CA VAL A 6 -15.14 -12.68 1.44
C VAL A 6 -16.45 -12.19 0.86
N ALA A 7 -16.37 -11.49 -0.29
CA ALA A 7 -17.53 -11.10 -1.06
C ALA A 7 -17.39 -11.60 -2.50
N ARG A 8 -18.33 -12.41 -2.93
CA ARG A 8 -18.46 -12.86 -4.31
C ARG A 8 -19.77 -12.33 -4.91
N GLU A 9 -19.74 -12.02 -6.20
CA GLU A 9 -20.93 -11.54 -6.89
C GLU A 9 -22.05 -12.59 -6.82
N GLY A 10 -23.26 -12.14 -6.45
CA GLY A 10 -24.42 -13.01 -6.28
C GLY A 10 -24.49 -13.80 -4.99
N GLU A 11 -23.47 -13.73 -4.11
CA GLU A 11 -23.44 -14.43 -2.83
C GLU A 11 -23.48 -13.44 -1.64
N PRO A 12 -24.04 -13.86 -0.49
CA PRO A 12 -23.98 -13.06 0.73
C PRO A 12 -22.52 -12.80 1.17
N LEU A 13 -22.28 -11.61 1.72
CA LEU A 13 -20.99 -11.28 2.33
C LEU A 13 -20.69 -12.22 3.50
N HIS A 14 -19.57 -12.94 3.40
CA HIS A 14 -18.98 -13.62 4.55
C HIS A 14 -18.09 -12.65 5.31
N LEU A 15 -18.46 -12.33 6.56
CA LEU A 15 -17.66 -11.47 7.45
C LEU A 15 -17.66 -12.07 8.84
N ARG A 16 -16.50 -12.49 9.34
CA ARG A 16 -16.35 -13.18 10.62
C ARG A 16 -15.12 -12.70 11.38
N ALA A 17 -15.21 -12.68 12.70
CA ALA A 17 -14.15 -12.30 13.61
C ALA A 17 -13.78 -13.48 14.54
N TYR A 18 -12.49 -13.65 14.82
CA TYR A 18 -11.93 -14.75 15.59
C TYR A 18 -10.87 -14.26 16.57
N GLY A 19 -10.87 -14.80 17.78
CA GLY A 19 -9.87 -14.50 18.81
C GLY A 19 -10.06 -13.14 19.47
N MET A 20 -8.96 -12.50 19.92
CA MET A 20 -8.98 -11.30 20.75
C MET A 20 -8.40 -10.10 20.01
N ARG A 21 -9.01 -8.91 20.17
CA ARG A 21 -8.43 -7.62 19.74
C ARG A 21 -7.53 -7.01 20.82
N ASP A 22 -7.79 -7.35 22.08
CA ASP A 22 -6.97 -6.99 23.25
C ASP A 22 -6.93 -8.20 24.18
N LYS A 23 -5.77 -8.88 24.26
CA LYS A 23 -5.61 -10.09 25.07
C LYS A 23 -5.60 -9.76 26.57
N ALA A 24 -4.96 -8.65 26.96
CA ALA A 24 -4.80 -8.28 28.36
C ALA A 24 -6.13 -7.90 29.01
N ALA A 25 -6.99 -7.18 28.29
CA ALA A 25 -8.32 -6.81 28.76
C ALA A 25 -9.40 -7.87 28.46
N GLY A 26 -9.04 -9.01 27.84
CA GLY A 26 -9.99 -10.06 27.46
C GLY A 26 -11.05 -9.62 26.45
N ARG A 27 -10.75 -8.61 25.62
CA ARG A 27 -11.70 -8.07 24.62
C ARG A 27 -11.70 -8.92 23.37
N PRO A 28 -12.84 -9.50 22.96
CA PRO A 28 -12.93 -10.31 21.76
C PRO A 28 -12.72 -9.45 20.49
N MET A 29 -12.22 -10.08 19.42
CA MET A 29 -12.27 -9.51 18.07
C MET A 29 -13.72 -9.39 17.62
N THR A 30 -14.03 -8.28 16.95
CA THR A 30 -15.38 -8.01 16.39
C THR A 30 -15.25 -7.64 14.91
N THR A 31 -16.32 -7.78 14.15
CA THR A 31 -16.33 -7.48 12.71
C THR A 31 -16.14 -6.00 12.40
N ASP A 32 -16.38 -5.13 13.39
CA ASP A 32 -16.19 -3.68 13.33
C ASP A 32 -14.86 -3.22 13.96
N THR A 33 -13.95 -4.16 14.29
CA THR A 33 -12.61 -3.84 14.79
C THR A 33 -11.86 -3.00 13.78
N ILE A 34 -11.21 -1.93 14.27
CA ILE A 34 -10.40 -1.02 13.47
C ILE A 34 -8.94 -1.49 13.45
N PHE A 35 -8.37 -1.63 12.27
CA PHE A 35 -7.01 -2.10 12.03
C PHE A 35 -6.14 -0.98 11.46
N ARG A 36 -4.86 -0.94 11.81
CA ARG A 36 -3.84 -0.18 11.10
C ARG A 36 -3.51 -0.94 9.83
N ILE A 37 -3.94 -0.43 8.68
CA ILE A 37 -3.84 -1.16 7.40
C ILE A 37 -2.51 -0.95 6.69
N TYR A 38 -1.65 -0.07 7.22
CA TYR A 38 -0.30 0.19 6.68
C TYR A 38 -0.28 0.32 5.16
N SER A 39 0.52 -0.48 4.48
CA SER A 39 0.79 -0.36 3.04
C SER A 39 -0.44 -0.55 2.14
N GLN A 40 -1.57 -1.00 2.64
CA GLN A 40 -2.82 -0.98 1.87
C GLN A 40 -3.27 0.47 1.56
N THR A 41 -2.87 1.46 2.37
CA THR A 41 -3.06 2.91 2.11
C THR A 41 -2.68 3.30 0.68
N ARG A 42 -1.67 2.66 0.09
CA ARG A 42 -1.12 2.94 -1.24
C ARG A 42 -2.15 2.82 -2.36
N ALA A 43 -3.04 1.84 -2.28
CA ALA A 43 -4.11 1.66 -3.27
C ALA A 43 -5.09 2.83 -3.23
N VAL A 44 -5.43 3.33 -2.03
CA VAL A 44 -6.30 4.50 -1.85
C VAL A 44 -5.65 5.76 -2.41
N SER A 45 -4.38 6.01 -2.08
CA SER A 45 -3.62 7.18 -2.59
C SER A 45 -3.51 7.14 -4.13
N THR A 46 -3.35 5.94 -4.70
CA THR A 46 -3.34 5.76 -6.16
C THR A 46 -4.70 6.11 -6.77
N VAL A 47 -5.80 5.61 -6.21
CA VAL A 47 -7.17 5.93 -6.66
C VAL A 47 -7.42 7.44 -6.59
N ALA A 48 -7.01 8.10 -5.51
CA ALA A 48 -7.13 9.54 -5.33
C ALA A 48 -6.36 10.34 -6.40
N LEU A 49 -5.12 9.93 -6.69
CA LEU A 49 -4.33 10.57 -7.74
C LEU A 49 -4.93 10.33 -9.13
N LEU A 50 -5.39 9.10 -9.43
CA LEU A 50 -6.04 8.79 -10.70
C LEU A 50 -7.35 9.58 -10.88
N LYS A 51 -8.08 9.87 -9.81
CA LYS A 51 -9.25 10.77 -9.85
C LYS A 51 -8.84 12.17 -10.30
N LEU A 52 -7.75 12.73 -9.76
CA LEU A 52 -7.22 14.03 -10.19
C LEU A 52 -6.73 14.01 -11.65
N VAL A 53 -6.21 12.86 -12.11
CA VAL A 53 -5.86 12.67 -13.53
C VAL A 53 -7.12 12.71 -14.41
N GLU A 54 -8.19 12.02 -14.01
CA GLU A 54 -9.48 12.04 -14.74
C GLU A 54 -10.11 13.43 -14.79
N ASP A 55 -9.88 14.23 -13.73
CA ASP A 55 -10.38 15.61 -13.63
C ASP A 55 -9.45 16.62 -14.35
N GLY A 56 -8.39 16.14 -15.02
CA GLY A 56 -7.45 16.98 -15.77
C GLY A 56 -6.58 17.90 -14.92
N LYS A 57 -6.48 17.64 -13.62
CA LYS A 57 -5.69 18.45 -12.68
C LYS A 57 -4.19 18.14 -12.72
N ILE A 58 -3.84 16.92 -13.10
CA ILE A 58 -2.47 16.40 -13.21
C ILE A 58 -2.42 15.34 -14.30
N SER A 59 -1.27 15.18 -14.96
CA SER A 59 -1.05 14.07 -15.89
C SER A 59 -0.09 13.05 -15.31
N ILE A 60 -0.29 11.76 -15.64
CA ILE A 60 0.66 10.70 -15.24
C ILE A 60 2.04 10.87 -15.90
N ASP A 61 2.13 11.58 -17.01
CA ASP A 61 3.38 11.84 -17.72
C ASP A 61 4.03 13.18 -17.34
N ASP A 62 3.37 13.97 -16.47
CA ASP A 62 3.96 15.20 -15.96
C ASP A 62 5.22 14.90 -15.14
N PRO A 63 6.27 15.72 -15.29
CA PRO A 63 7.42 15.63 -14.41
C PRO A 63 7.06 16.11 -12.99
N VAL A 64 7.52 15.37 -11.99
CA VAL A 64 7.22 15.64 -10.56
C VAL A 64 7.72 17.02 -10.13
N ASP A 65 8.85 17.45 -10.65
CA ASP A 65 9.45 18.76 -10.32
C ASP A 65 8.63 19.97 -10.81
N ARG A 66 7.64 19.76 -11.70
CA ARG A 66 6.64 20.78 -12.04
C ARG A 66 5.80 21.17 -10.83
N TYR A 67 5.54 20.22 -9.94
CA TYR A 67 4.70 20.37 -8.75
C TYR A 67 5.53 20.50 -7.48
N ILE A 68 6.64 19.80 -7.37
CA ILE A 68 7.55 19.78 -6.22
C ILE A 68 8.94 20.21 -6.68
N PRO A 69 9.25 21.53 -6.68
CA PRO A 69 10.50 22.06 -7.26
C PRO A 69 11.80 21.46 -6.68
N SER A 70 11.76 20.96 -5.42
CA SER A 70 12.93 20.30 -4.81
C SER A 70 13.35 19.01 -5.53
N PHE A 71 12.49 18.44 -6.38
CA PHE A 71 12.77 17.24 -7.18
C PHE A 71 13.47 17.53 -8.52
N ALA A 72 13.75 18.81 -8.84
CA ALA A 72 14.38 19.19 -10.11
C ALA A 72 15.86 18.79 -10.22
N LYS A 73 16.56 18.57 -9.09
CA LYS A 73 18.01 18.33 -9.05
C LYS A 73 18.35 17.03 -8.34
N LEU A 74 17.60 15.97 -8.62
CA LEU A 74 17.83 14.66 -8.03
C LEU A 74 19.17 14.07 -8.48
N ARG A 75 19.76 13.28 -7.62
CA ARG A 75 21.02 12.58 -7.86
C ARG A 75 20.83 11.08 -7.69
N VAL A 76 21.58 10.27 -8.44
CA VAL A 76 21.53 8.81 -8.41
C VAL A 76 22.83 8.26 -7.86
N ILE A 77 22.74 7.25 -7.00
CA ILE A 77 23.91 6.49 -6.50
C ILE A 77 24.55 5.77 -7.68
N GLN A 78 25.84 6.03 -7.88
CA GLN A 78 26.65 5.31 -8.88
C GLN A 78 27.39 4.14 -8.22
N GLU A 79 28.04 4.39 -7.10
CA GLU A 79 28.78 3.38 -6.33
C GLU A 79 29.00 3.82 -4.88
N VAL A 80 29.42 2.85 -4.06
CA VAL A 80 29.95 3.11 -2.72
C VAL A 80 31.41 2.70 -2.73
N ARG A 81 32.32 3.66 -2.57
CA ARG A 81 33.77 3.44 -2.58
C ARG A 81 34.36 3.93 -1.25
N ASN A 82 35.09 3.07 -0.56
CA ASN A 82 35.73 3.40 0.74
C ASN A 82 34.75 4.04 1.74
N GLY A 83 33.53 3.52 1.85
CA GLY A 83 32.49 4.03 2.76
C GLY A 83 31.86 5.38 2.33
N ARG A 84 32.22 5.91 1.17
CA ARG A 84 31.64 7.14 0.60
C ARG A 84 30.69 6.82 -0.54
N VAL A 85 29.56 7.50 -0.55
CA VAL A 85 28.56 7.39 -1.63
C VAL A 85 28.94 8.35 -2.75
N ILE A 86 29.17 7.83 -3.93
CA ILE A 86 29.42 8.60 -5.16
C ILE A 86 28.11 8.70 -5.91
N THR A 87 27.68 9.90 -6.23
CA THR A 87 26.41 10.18 -6.93
C THR A 87 26.65 11.02 -8.17
N ALA A 88 25.80 10.85 -9.18
CA ALA A 88 25.71 11.73 -10.35
C ALA A 88 24.31 12.37 -10.45
N PRO A 89 24.15 13.48 -11.17
CA PRO A 89 22.83 13.99 -11.50
C PRO A 89 21.98 12.91 -12.20
N ALA A 90 20.70 12.81 -11.86
CA ALA A 90 19.78 11.93 -12.57
C ALA A 90 19.67 12.37 -14.04
N GLN A 91 19.76 11.41 -14.96
CA GLN A 91 19.65 11.66 -16.40
C GLN A 91 18.18 11.67 -16.87
N THR A 92 17.33 10.93 -16.16
CA THR A 92 15.89 10.84 -16.45
C THR A 92 15.11 11.70 -15.46
N ARG A 93 14.24 12.59 -15.96
CA ARG A 93 13.31 13.32 -15.10
C ARG A 93 12.28 12.37 -14.51
N MET A 94 12.06 12.46 -13.19
CA MET A 94 11.03 11.70 -12.51
C MET A 94 9.64 12.19 -12.94
N THR A 95 8.77 11.27 -13.36
CA THR A 95 7.37 11.57 -13.70
C THR A 95 6.42 10.96 -12.66
N VAL A 96 5.16 11.41 -12.69
CA VAL A 96 4.07 10.84 -11.88
C VAL A 96 3.90 9.34 -12.16
N ARG A 97 4.09 8.91 -13.43
CA ARG A 97 4.09 7.49 -13.82
C ARG A 97 5.14 6.69 -13.03
N HIS A 98 6.34 7.20 -12.88
CA HIS A 98 7.41 6.53 -12.12
C HIS A 98 7.04 6.35 -10.63
N LEU A 99 6.26 7.27 -10.06
CA LEU A 99 5.73 7.10 -8.70
C LEU A 99 4.66 6.01 -8.63
N LEU A 100 3.72 6.00 -9.57
CA LEU A 100 2.64 5.01 -9.64
C LEU A 100 3.15 3.60 -9.88
N THR A 101 4.21 3.45 -10.69
CA THR A 101 4.83 2.17 -11.04
C THR A 101 5.94 1.74 -10.09
N TYR A 102 6.25 2.55 -9.07
CA TYR A 102 7.34 2.33 -8.10
C TYR A 102 8.73 2.23 -8.74
N THR A 103 8.89 2.89 -9.88
CA THR A 103 10.17 2.98 -10.60
C THR A 103 10.83 4.34 -10.46
N SER A 104 10.43 5.17 -9.48
CA SER A 104 10.98 6.52 -9.29
C SER A 104 12.46 6.55 -8.87
N GLY A 105 13.01 5.41 -8.43
CA GLY A 105 14.36 5.32 -7.89
C GLY A 105 14.44 5.49 -6.38
N TYR A 106 13.40 5.93 -5.68
CA TYR A 106 13.36 5.95 -4.23
C TYR A 106 13.04 4.57 -3.65
N GLY A 107 13.74 4.19 -2.57
CA GLY A 107 13.41 3.06 -1.71
C GLY A 107 13.18 3.51 -0.27
N TYR A 108 12.77 2.61 0.62
CA TYR A 108 12.82 2.85 2.06
C TYR A 108 14.26 2.80 2.59
N ALA A 109 14.48 3.36 3.78
CA ALA A 109 15.81 3.51 4.40
C ALA A 109 16.62 2.20 4.43
N GLN A 110 15.97 1.06 4.69
CA GLN A 110 16.62 -0.25 4.75
C GLN A 110 17.19 -0.76 3.41
N TYR A 111 16.76 -0.19 2.29
CA TYR A 111 17.26 -0.56 0.96
C TYR A 111 18.46 0.29 0.51
N TYR A 112 18.78 1.34 1.26
CA TYR A 112 19.92 2.18 0.96
C TYR A 112 21.22 1.57 1.51
N PRO A 113 22.35 1.76 0.83
CA PRO A 113 23.66 1.48 1.43
C PRO A 113 23.80 2.23 2.77
N ALA A 114 24.36 1.59 3.77
CA ALA A 114 24.52 2.16 5.12
C ALA A 114 25.22 3.53 5.13
N ALA A 115 26.11 3.77 4.15
CA ALA A 115 26.82 5.03 3.97
C ALA A 115 25.90 6.22 3.64
N VAL A 116 24.68 6.00 3.12
CA VAL A 116 23.71 7.08 2.81
C VAL A 116 23.05 7.63 4.08
N LYS A 117 22.94 6.83 5.13
CA LYS A 117 22.37 7.21 6.44
C LYS A 117 20.95 7.81 6.33
N VAL A 118 20.08 7.20 5.52
CA VAL A 118 18.69 7.65 5.40
C VAL A 118 17.99 7.53 6.74
N LYS A 119 17.41 8.63 7.20
CA LYS A 119 16.65 8.67 8.45
C LYS A 119 15.15 8.68 8.13
N HIS A 120 14.50 7.54 8.33
CA HIS A 120 13.08 7.36 8.02
C HIS A 120 12.17 8.39 8.72
N LEU A 121 12.44 8.65 10.02
CA LEU A 121 11.68 9.62 10.81
C LEU A 121 11.89 11.08 10.39
N ASP A 122 13.05 11.42 9.79
CA ASP A 122 13.26 12.76 9.25
C ASP A 122 12.32 13.03 8.05
N ILE A 123 11.95 11.97 7.31
CA ILE A 123 11.10 12.07 6.12
C ILE A 123 9.62 11.98 6.51
N LEU A 124 9.26 11.02 7.37
CA LEU A 124 7.87 10.71 7.74
C LEU A 124 7.48 11.19 9.14
N GLY A 125 8.24 12.11 9.74
CA GLY A 125 7.98 12.62 11.10
C GLY A 125 6.61 13.29 11.21
N LEU A 126 5.87 12.97 12.27
CA LEU A 126 4.45 13.35 12.42
C LEU A 126 4.24 14.84 12.70
N ASP A 127 5.26 15.55 13.21
CA ASP A 127 5.19 16.96 13.59
C ASP A 127 5.55 17.94 12.45
N GLN A 128 5.73 17.42 11.25
CA GLN A 128 6.02 18.20 10.04
C GLN A 128 4.89 18.03 9.02
N THR A 129 4.81 18.94 8.04
CA THR A 129 3.90 18.76 6.90
C THR A 129 4.46 17.73 5.90
N ILE A 130 3.59 17.17 5.05
CA ILE A 130 4.04 16.29 3.98
C ILE A 130 4.99 17.01 3.02
N GLU A 131 4.79 18.30 2.77
CA GLU A 131 5.70 19.14 2.00
C GLU A 131 7.11 19.15 2.59
N GLN A 132 7.23 19.41 3.90
CA GLN A 132 8.52 19.39 4.59
C GLN A 132 9.20 18.04 4.50
N GLY A 133 8.44 16.96 4.67
CA GLY A 133 8.93 15.58 4.52
C GLY A 133 9.46 15.30 3.12
N MET A 134 8.71 15.67 2.08
CA MET A 134 9.12 15.46 0.69
C MET A 134 10.32 16.33 0.29
N ASN A 135 10.42 17.55 0.79
CA ASN A 135 11.59 18.40 0.60
C ASN A 135 12.86 17.80 1.27
N LYS A 136 12.72 17.10 2.39
CA LYS A 136 13.82 16.35 3.00
C LYS A 136 14.17 15.10 2.19
N LEU A 137 13.16 14.37 1.69
CA LEU A 137 13.37 13.20 0.83
C LEU A 137 14.19 13.57 -0.41
N ALA A 138 13.91 14.71 -1.04
CA ALA A 138 14.62 15.17 -2.23
C ALA A 138 16.14 15.37 -2.03
N ARG A 139 16.63 15.45 -0.80
CA ARG A 139 18.07 15.55 -0.47
C ARG A 139 18.78 14.21 -0.50
N TYR A 140 18.05 13.10 -0.42
CA TYR A 140 18.61 11.77 -0.53
C TYR A 140 18.73 11.34 -1.98
N PRO A 141 19.84 10.67 -2.34
CA PRO A 141 20.00 10.20 -3.72
C PRO A 141 19.04 9.05 -4.03
N LEU A 142 18.72 8.90 -5.30
CA LEU A 142 17.97 7.76 -5.81
C LEU A 142 18.84 6.49 -5.84
N LEU A 143 18.24 5.33 -5.64
CA LEU A 143 18.87 4.02 -5.75
C LEU A 143 19.15 3.62 -7.21
N SER A 144 18.35 4.16 -8.13
CA SER A 144 18.44 3.92 -9.58
C SER A 144 17.88 5.11 -10.36
N GLU A 145 18.18 5.21 -11.64
CA GLU A 145 17.51 6.16 -12.52
C GLU A 145 15.99 5.95 -12.49
N PRO A 146 15.19 7.04 -12.54
CA PRO A 146 13.75 6.93 -12.72
C PRO A 146 13.40 6.09 -13.96
N GLY A 147 12.51 5.13 -13.82
CA GLY A 147 12.13 4.18 -14.85
C GLY A 147 13.01 2.92 -14.93
N ALA A 148 14.17 2.88 -14.29
CA ALA A 148 15.10 1.76 -14.45
C ALA A 148 14.74 0.51 -13.65
N ARG A 149 14.25 0.67 -12.42
CA ARG A 149 13.97 -0.45 -11.50
C ARG A 149 12.79 -0.16 -10.59
N TRP A 150 12.07 -1.20 -10.25
CA TRP A 150 11.10 -1.19 -9.19
C TRP A 150 11.82 -1.19 -7.82
N ASN A 151 11.45 -0.26 -6.95
CA ASN A 151 11.92 -0.16 -5.58
C ASN A 151 10.74 0.07 -4.66
N TYR A 152 10.70 -0.56 -3.50
CA TYR A 152 9.64 -0.32 -2.53
C TYR A 152 10.04 0.83 -1.59
N GLY A 153 9.23 1.91 -1.54
CA GLY A 153 9.65 3.09 -0.79
C GLY A 153 8.61 4.20 -0.66
N TYR A 154 9.08 5.44 -0.65
CA TYR A 154 8.33 6.66 -0.35
C TYR A 154 7.41 7.17 -1.47
N HIS A 155 7.21 6.42 -2.54
CA HIS A 155 6.45 6.82 -3.73
C HIS A 155 5.07 7.37 -3.40
N SER A 156 4.32 6.65 -2.54
CA SER A 156 2.96 7.05 -2.19
C SER A 156 2.92 8.29 -1.30
N ASP A 157 3.98 8.57 -0.52
CA ASP A 157 4.07 9.81 0.23
C ASP A 157 4.31 11.00 -0.70
N VAL A 158 5.13 10.82 -1.77
CA VAL A 158 5.24 11.83 -2.84
C VAL A 158 3.89 12.00 -3.56
N ILE A 159 3.17 10.92 -3.84
CA ILE A 159 1.80 10.96 -4.40
C ILE A 159 0.88 11.77 -3.47
N GLY A 160 0.95 11.58 -2.15
CA GLY A 160 0.20 12.37 -1.18
C GLY A 160 0.45 13.88 -1.32
N ARG A 161 1.71 14.28 -1.50
CA ARG A 161 2.03 15.70 -1.75
C ARG A 161 1.45 16.19 -3.09
N LEU A 162 1.50 15.37 -4.13
CA LEU A 162 0.88 15.71 -5.42
C LEU A 162 -0.65 15.85 -5.30
N ILE A 163 -1.30 15.01 -4.49
CA ILE A 163 -2.74 15.11 -4.20
C ILE A 163 -3.03 16.46 -3.54
N GLU A 164 -2.26 16.89 -2.53
CA GLU A 164 -2.47 18.19 -1.88
C GLU A 164 -2.31 19.35 -2.86
N ILE A 165 -1.29 19.33 -3.70
CA ILE A 165 -1.04 20.40 -4.68
C ILE A 165 -2.14 20.45 -5.73
N ALA A 166 -2.52 19.30 -6.30
CA ALA A 166 -3.47 19.25 -7.41
C ALA A 166 -4.93 19.49 -6.96
N SER A 167 -5.27 19.09 -5.72
CA SER A 167 -6.60 19.29 -5.15
C SER A 167 -6.77 20.65 -4.45
N GLY A 168 -5.68 21.23 -3.94
CA GLY A 168 -5.70 22.38 -3.03
C GLY A 168 -6.18 22.03 -1.62
N MET A 169 -6.30 20.74 -1.28
CA MET A 169 -6.82 20.24 -0.01
C MET A 169 -5.75 19.42 0.71
N ARG A 170 -5.88 19.27 2.04
CA ARG A 170 -5.13 18.23 2.77
C ARG A 170 -5.56 16.84 2.27
N THR A 171 -4.65 15.88 2.31
CA THR A 171 -4.94 14.53 1.80
C THR A 171 -6.13 13.89 2.50
N ASP A 172 -6.24 13.96 3.83
CA ASP A 172 -7.36 13.36 4.57
C ASP A 172 -8.72 13.95 4.17
N ASP A 173 -8.81 15.27 4.02
CA ASP A 173 -10.05 15.93 3.59
C ASP A 173 -10.41 15.53 2.13
N TYR A 174 -9.41 15.47 1.25
CA TYR A 174 -9.63 15.04 -0.13
C TYR A 174 -10.11 13.58 -0.22
N LEU A 175 -9.48 12.66 0.52
CA LEU A 175 -9.88 11.24 0.55
C LEU A 175 -11.28 11.08 1.14
N GLN A 176 -11.61 11.82 2.22
CA GLN A 176 -12.93 11.80 2.83
C GLN A 176 -14.01 12.24 1.84
N GLN A 177 -13.76 13.35 1.13
CA GLN A 177 -14.72 13.93 0.18
C GLN A 177 -14.91 13.05 -1.06
N THR A 178 -13.83 12.42 -1.57
CA THR A 178 -13.85 11.81 -2.91
C THR A 178 -13.93 10.29 -2.89
N ILE A 179 -13.58 9.65 -1.78
CA ILE A 179 -13.53 8.18 -1.69
C ILE A 179 -14.34 7.67 -0.49
N PHE A 180 -13.95 8.06 0.73
CA PHE A 180 -14.51 7.43 1.95
C PHE A 180 -15.98 7.80 2.15
N GLY A 181 -16.32 9.08 2.07
CA GLY A 181 -17.71 9.54 2.20
C GLY A 181 -18.62 8.91 1.16
N PRO A 182 -18.34 9.06 -0.15
CA PRO A 182 -19.15 8.47 -1.22
C PRO A 182 -19.27 6.95 -1.12
N LEU A 183 -18.22 6.23 -0.69
CA LEU A 183 -18.29 4.77 -0.49
C LEU A 183 -18.89 4.35 0.86
N GLY A 184 -19.22 5.29 1.76
CA GLY A 184 -19.71 4.96 3.10
C GLY A 184 -18.68 4.25 3.98
N MET A 185 -17.38 4.56 3.82
CA MET A 185 -16.27 4.00 4.60
C MET A 185 -16.08 4.83 5.88
N VAL A 186 -16.97 4.63 6.86
CA VAL A 186 -17.12 5.49 8.04
C VAL A 186 -16.04 5.30 9.12
N ASP A 187 -15.27 4.24 9.02
CA ASP A 187 -14.21 3.88 9.97
C ASP A 187 -12.81 3.90 9.31
N THR A 188 -12.69 4.53 8.15
CA THR A 188 -11.43 4.65 7.41
C THR A 188 -10.90 6.08 7.45
N GLY A 189 -9.62 6.24 7.86
CA GLY A 189 -8.99 7.56 7.96
C GLY A 189 -7.55 7.47 8.44
N PHE A 190 -6.90 8.64 8.61
CA PHE A 190 -5.53 8.72 9.14
C PHE A 190 -5.46 8.76 10.67
N PHE A 191 -6.58 8.79 11.34
CA PHE A 191 -6.69 8.71 12.79
C PHE A 191 -8.04 8.09 13.19
N VAL A 192 -8.11 7.62 14.43
CA VAL A 192 -9.31 7.07 15.03
C VAL A 192 -9.90 8.15 15.97
N PRO A 193 -11.17 8.53 15.84
CA PRO A 193 -11.80 9.43 16.79
C PRO A 193 -11.86 8.82 18.19
N PRO A 194 -11.79 9.64 19.27
CA PRO A 194 -11.73 9.12 20.66
C PRO A 194 -12.84 8.15 21.04
N GLU A 195 -14.06 8.38 20.55
CA GLU A 195 -15.23 7.55 20.80
C GLU A 195 -15.14 6.15 20.15
N LYS A 196 -14.14 5.92 19.31
CA LYS A 196 -13.89 4.64 18.63
C LYS A 196 -12.60 3.94 19.09
N PHE A 197 -11.87 4.48 20.07
CA PHE A 197 -10.58 3.92 20.52
C PHE A 197 -10.70 2.48 21.05
N ASP A 198 -11.79 2.15 21.69
CA ASP A 198 -12.05 0.81 22.19
C ASP A 198 -12.14 -0.25 21.09
N ARG A 199 -12.37 0.17 19.83
CA ARG A 199 -12.42 -0.70 18.65
C ARG A 199 -11.05 -0.84 17.96
N LEU A 200 -10.05 -0.02 18.31
CA LEU A 200 -8.70 -0.10 17.72
C LEU A 200 -7.96 -1.32 18.27
N VAL A 201 -7.56 -2.23 17.38
CA VAL A 201 -6.91 -3.48 17.76
C VAL A 201 -5.51 -3.26 18.32
N HIS A 202 -5.12 -4.04 19.32
CA HIS A 202 -3.76 -4.12 19.83
C HIS A 202 -2.86 -4.90 18.86
N ALA A 203 -1.59 -4.48 18.76
CA ALA A 203 -0.59 -5.12 17.90
C ALA A 203 0.30 -6.07 18.70
N TYR A 204 0.58 -7.23 18.13
CA TYR A 204 1.36 -8.28 18.77
C TYR A 204 2.54 -8.73 17.92
N ASP A 205 3.69 -9.00 18.55
CA ASP A 205 4.85 -9.60 17.90
C ASP A 205 4.75 -11.13 17.77
N ALA A 206 5.80 -11.75 17.22
CA ALA A 206 5.87 -13.20 17.02
C ALA A 206 5.82 -14.02 18.34
N GLN A 207 6.17 -13.41 19.46
CA GLN A 207 6.10 -14.02 20.81
C GLN A 207 4.73 -13.78 21.47
N GLY A 208 3.82 -13.06 20.80
CA GLY A 208 2.51 -12.71 21.34
C GLY A 208 2.53 -11.59 22.37
N LYS A 209 3.65 -10.86 22.47
CA LYS A 209 3.79 -9.67 23.30
C LYS A 209 3.05 -8.49 22.65
N ASP A 210 2.35 -7.71 23.46
CA ASP A 210 1.74 -6.46 23.02
C ASP A 210 2.83 -5.42 22.75
N ILE A 211 2.88 -4.95 21.50
CA ILE A 211 3.81 -3.93 21.03
C ILE A 211 3.11 -2.65 20.58
N THR A 212 1.84 -2.48 20.91
CA THR A 212 1.03 -1.33 20.46
C THR A 212 1.69 0.00 20.79
N ALA A 213 2.21 0.15 22.00
CA ALA A 213 2.90 1.37 22.43
C ALA A 213 4.19 1.66 21.63
N THR A 214 4.85 0.65 21.13
CA THR A 214 6.11 0.82 20.36
C THR A 214 5.87 1.29 18.92
N LEU A 215 4.64 1.22 18.44
CA LEU A 215 4.26 1.68 17.09
C LEU A 215 4.05 3.20 17.04
N MET A 216 3.78 3.84 18.19
CA MET A 216 3.41 5.26 18.27
C MET A 216 4.46 6.25 17.71
N PRO A 217 5.78 6.02 17.77
CA PRO A 217 6.74 6.96 17.20
C PRO A 217 6.66 7.10 15.68
N LEU A 218 6.10 6.08 14.98
CA LEU A 218 6.03 6.03 13.52
C LEU A 218 4.69 6.54 12.99
N ALA A 219 3.62 6.38 13.75
CA ALA A 219 2.29 6.86 13.38
C ALA A 219 1.40 6.93 14.63
N ASP A 220 0.99 8.12 15.00
CA ASP A 220 0.00 8.33 16.06
C ASP A 220 -1.39 8.37 15.44
N TRP A 221 -2.09 7.25 15.50
CA TRP A 221 -3.46 7.13 15.00
C TRP A 221 -4.53 7.68 15.96
N THR A 222 -4.12 8.24 17.10
CA THR A 222 -5.06 8.78 18.09
C THR A 222 -5.39 10.25 17.87
N ALA A 223 -4.69 10.92 16.95
CA ALA A 223 -4.92 12.33 16.66
C ALA A 223 -4.64 12.67 15.18
N ARG A 224 -5.28 13.71 14.68
CA ARG A 224 -5.01 14.26 13.36
C ARG A 224 -3.64 14.95 13.34
N LYS A 225 -2.69 14.41 12.60
CA LYS A 225 -1.32 14.94 12.50
C LYS A 225 -1.11 15.78 11.24
N PRO A 226 -0.12 16.70 11.25
CA PRO A 226 0.26 17.46 10.05
C PRO A 226 0.74 16.56 8.92
N PHE A 227 1.57 15.53 9.23
CA PHE A 227 2.00 14.51 8.27
C PHE A 227 1.03 13.35 8.24
N GLN A 228 0.57 13.03 7.03
CA GLN A 228 -0.31 11.88 6.77
C GLN A 228 0.37 10.97 5.77
N SER A 229 0.91 9.84 6.24
CA SER A 229 1.62 8.93 5.35
C SER A 229 0.67 8.27 4.36
N ASN A 230 0.82 8.61 3.10
CA ASN A 230 0.10 7.99 2.00
C ASN A 230 0.68 6.61 1.62
N GLY A 231 1.81 6.25 2.23
CA GLY A 231 2.43 4.93 2.13
C GLY A 231 1.95 3.92 3.17
N GLY A 232 1.33 4.40 4.30
CA GLY A 232 1.01 3.47 5.38
C GLY A 232 0.20 4.03 6.54
N GLY A 233 -0.38 5.23 6.43
CA GLY A 233 -0.99 5.95 7.55
C GLY A 233 -2.45 5.65 7.86
N LEU A 234 -3.19 4.92 7.01
CA LEU A 234 -4.61 4.69 7.22
C LEU A 234 -4.90 3.60 8.25
N VAL A 235 -6.00 3.79 8.94
CA VAL A 235 -6.76 2.76 9.64
C VAL A 235 -8.03 2.45 8.86
N SER A 236 -8.58 1.23 9.05
CA SER A 236 -9.86 0.83 8.43
C SER A 236 -10.45 -0.38 9.15
N THR A 237 -11.69 -0.70 8.85
CA THR A 237 -12.34 -1.97 9.16
C THR A 237 -12.37 -2.90 7.94
N ALA A 238 -12.57 -4.20 8.17
CA ALA A 238 -12.77 -5.13 7.05
C ALA A 238 -14.04 -4.79 6.25
N ALA A 239 -15.09 -4.29 6.90
CA ALA A 239 -16.33 -3.87 6.24
C ALA A 239 -16.10 -2.69 5.26
N ASP A 240 -15.38 -1.65 5.70
CA ASP A 240 -15.03 -0.52 4.83
C ASP A 240 -14.12 -0.96 3.68
N TRP A 241 -13.13 -1.82 3.98
CA TRP A 241 -12.17 -2.26 2.98
C TRP A 241 -12.81 -3.13 1.90
N ILE A 242 -13.81 -3.94 2.25
CA ILE A 242 -14.64 -4.67 1.27
C ILE A 242 -15.34 -3.70 0.32
N ARG A 243 -15.85 -2.56 0.79
CA ARG A 243 -16.49 -1.55 -0.07
C ARG A 243 -15.48 -0.98 -1.07
N PHE A 244 -14.28 -0.62 -0.61
CA PHE A 244 -13.20 -0.14 -1.49
C PHE A 244 -12.78 -1.18 -2.52
N THR A 245 -12.55 -2.43 -2.12
CA THR A 245 -12.11 -3.50 -3.03
C THR A 245 -13.22 -3.91 -4.00
N ARG A 246 -14.49 -3.91 -3.58
CA ARG A 246 -15.64 -4.12 -4.49
C ARG A 246 -15.79 -2.99 -5.49
N MET A 247 -15.54 -1.74 -5.10
CA MET A 247 -15.51 -0.60 -6.04
C MET A 247 -14.48 -0.85 -7.15
N LEU A 248 -13.27 -1.31 -6.80
CA LEU A 248 -12.24 -1.67 -7.79
C LEU A 248 -12.65 -2.88 -8.63
N LEU A 249 -13.21 -3.95 -8.03
CA LEU A 249 -13.71 -5.13 -8.73
C LEU A 249 -14.74 -4.76 -9.80
N ASN A 250 -15.58 -3.78 -9.49
CA ASN A 250 -16.66 -3.32 -10.38
C ASN A 250 -16.21 -2.20 -11.35
N GLY A 251 -14.89 -2.04 -11.56
CA GLY A 251 -14.37 -1.07 -12.53
C GLY A 251 -14.62 0.38 -12.14
N GLY A 252 -14.50 0.69 -10.84
CA GLY A 252 -14.54 2.05 -10.31
C GLY A 252 -15.88 2.51 -9.76
N SER A 253 -16.84 1.61 -9.55
CA SER A 253 -18.15 1.98 -8.98
C SER A 253 -18.65 0.97 -7.95
N LEU A 254 -19.45 1.44 -7.00
CA LEU A 254 -20.15 0.62 -6.02
C LEU A 254 -21.53 1.21 -5.72
N GLU A 255 -22.58 0.39 -5.77
CA GLU A 255 -23.95 0.78 -5.38
C GLU A 255 -24.42 2.11 -6.01
N GLY A 256 -24.13 2.29 -7.31
CA GLY A 256 -24.47 3.50 -8.06
C GLY A 256 -23.50 4.67 -7.93
N VAL A 257 -22.56 4.62 -6.99
CA VAL A 257 -21.52 5.64 -6.79
C VAL A 257 -20.31 5.30 -7.65
N ARG A 258 -19.87 6.26 -8.48
CA ARG A 258 -18.65 6.13 -9.31
C ARG A 258 -17.52 6.97 -8.73
N ILE A 259 -16.42 6.30 -8.42
CA ILE A 259 -15.17 6.92 -7.96
C ILE A 259 -14.21 7.16 -9.13
N LEU A 260 -13.98 6.13 -9.96
CA LEU A 260 -13.13 6.18 -11.14
C LEU A 260 -13.85 5.67 -12.39
N LYS A 261 -13.40 6.08 -13.56
CA LYS A 261 -13.78 5.47 -14.83
C LYS A 261 -13.25 4.04 -14.91
N PHE A 262 -13.96 3.20 -15.65
CA PHE A 262 -13.54 1.82 -15.91
C PHE A 262 -12.11 1.73 -16.46
N GLN A 263 -11.77 2.63 -17.40
CA GLN A 263 -10.45 2.68 -18.04
C GLN A 263 -9.32 2.91 -17.02
N SER A 264 -9.51 3.81 -16.05
CA SER A 264 -8.50 4.10 -15.02
C SER A 264 -8.27 2.89 -14.11
N VAL A 265 -9.32 2.16 -13.73
CA VAL A 265 -9.20 0.93 -12.94
C VAL A 265 -8.55 -0.19 -13.76
N ALA A 266 -8.87 -0.29 -15.05
CA ALA A 266 -8.24 -1.25 -15.95
C ALA A 266 -6.74 -0.99 -16.07
N GLU A 267 -6.32 0.26 -16.27
CA GLU A 267 -4.91 0.66 -16.32
C GLU A 267 -4.21 0.46 -14.96
N MET A 268 -4.87 0.79 -13.85
CA MET A 268 -4.35 0.53 -12.50
C MET A 268 -4.01 -0.94 -12.28
N GLY A 269 -4.86 -1.84 -12.79
CA GLY A 269 -4.73 -3.29 -12.63
C GLY A 269 -3.99 -3.99 -13.77
N ARG A 270 -3.38 -3.26 -14.71
CA ARG A 270 -2.51 -3.81 -15.75
C ARG A 270 -1.07 -3.82 -15.27
N ASN A 271 -0.30 -4.85 -15.63
CA ASN A 271 1.14 -4.82 -15.36
C ASN A 271 1.80 -3.66 -16.11
N GLN A 272 2.50 -2.80 -15.39
CA GLN A 272 3.13 -1.58 -15.87
C GLN A 272 4.66 -1.66 -15.90
N ILE A 273 5.23 -2.77 -15.44
CA ILE A 273 6.68 -2.94 -15.36
C ILE A 273 7.13 -4.14 -16.19
N THR A 274 8.36 -4.07 -16.73
CA THR A 274 8.99 -5.21 -17.39
C THR A 274 9.61 -6.14 -16.35
N ARG A 275 9.98 -7.36 -16.77
CA ARG A 275 10.70 -8.31 -15.91
C ARG A 275 12.04 -7.76 -15.43
N GLU A 276 12.73 -7.00 -16.28
CA GLU A 276 14.02 -6.37 -15.97
C GLU A 276 13.88 -5.26 -14.93
N GLN A 277 12.78 -4.54 -14.95
CA GLN A 277 12.45 -3.53 -13.94
C GLN A 277 12.02 -4.14 -12.61
N GLY A 278 11.52 -5.37 -12.62
CA GLY A 278 11.00 -6.06 -11.42
C GLY A 278 12.03 -6.13 -10.29
N PRO A 279 11.58 -6.26 -9.03
CA PRO A 279 12.45 -6.32 -7.88
C PRO A 279 13.42 -7.51 -7.97
N LEU A 280 14.62 -7.34 -7.42
CA LEU A 280 15.66 -8.38 -7.45
C LEU A 280 15.17 -9.69 -6.82
N PHE A 281 14.38 -9.62 -5.76
CA PHE A 281 13.82 -10.79 -5.10
C PHE A 281 12.77 -11.55 -5.93
N TRP A 282 12.26 -10.95 -7.04
CA TRP A 282 11.46 -11.67 -8.04
C TRP A 282 12.32 -12.48 -9.02
N ARG A 283 13.62 -12.21 -9.05
CA ARG A 283 14.59 -12.85 -9.96
C ARG A 283 15.35 -13.99 -9.30
N ASP A 284 15.43 -13.96 -7.96
CA ASP A 284 16.12 -15.01 -7.21
C ASP A 284 15.36 -16.32 -7.39
N LYS A 285 16.10 -17.37 -7.78
CA LYS A 285 15.54 -18.70 -7.89
C LYS A 285 14.96 -19.09 -6.54
N PRO A 286 13.72 -19.63 -6.51
CA PRO A 286 13.16 -20.13 -5.28
C PRO A 286 14.14 -21.14 -4.68
N SER A 287 14.47 -20.99 -3.39
CA SER A 287 15.11 -22.05 -2.64
C SER A 287 14.01 -22.99 -2.10
N PRO A 288 14.33 -24.25 -1.78
CA PRO A 288 13.37 -25.13 -1.12
C PRO A 288 12.74 -24.53 0.14
N ASP A 289 13.47 -23.62 0.82
CA ASP A 289 13.06 -23.00 2.07
C ASP A 289 12.34 -21.64 1.87
N THR A 290 12.44 -21.07 0.69
CA THR A 290 11.77 -19.81 0.31
C THR A 290 11.16 -19.99 -1.08
N PRO A 291 9.94 -20.58 -1.19
CA PRO A 291 9.21 -20.61 -2.45
C PRO A 291 9.10 -19.17 -2.97
N GLY A 292 9.45 -18.94 -4.24
CA GLY A 292 9.55 -17.64 -4.88
C GLY A 292 8.23 -16.89 -4.81
N ARG A 293 8.05 -16.19 -3.70
CA ARG A 293 6.82 -15.50 -3.28
C ARG A 293 6.27 -14.55 -4.34
N PHE A 294 7.14 -14.07 -5.23
CA PHE A 294 6.81 -13.07 -6.24
C PHE A 294 7.06 -13.54 -7.67
N ASP A 295 7.42 -14.81 -7.88
CA ASP A 295 7.50 -15.34 -9.24
C ASP A 295 6.09 -15.41 -9.85
N GLY A 296 5.93 -14.93 -11.08
CA GLY A 296 4.61 -14.81 -11.71
C GLY A 296 3.80 -13.58 -11.29
N TYR A 297 4.41 -12.60 -10.63
CA TYR A 297 3.76 -11.34 -10.27
C TYR A 297 4.38 -10.13 -10.98
N GLY A 298 3.57 -9.11 -11.18
CA GLY A 298 3.94 -7.81 -11.71
C GLY A 298 3.42 -6.69 -10.84
N TRP A 299 3.52 -5.46 -11.34
CA TRP A 299 3.09 -4.27 -10.64
C TRP A 299 2.25 -3.38 -11.55
N GLY A 300 1.07 -2.99 -11.06
CA GLY A 300 0.21 -2.00 -11.69
C GLY A 300 0.51 -0.59 -11.17
N TYR A 301 -0.50 0.26 -11.11
CA TYR A 301 -0.37 1.53 -10.42
C TYR A 301 -0.67 1.31 -8.92
N GLY A 302 0.38 1.31 -8.10
CA GLY A 302 0.30 1.19 -6.64
C GLY A 302 -0.30 -0.12 -6.10
N ILE A 303 -0.36 -1.18 -6.90
CA ILE A 303 -0.96 -2.47 -6.56
C ILE A 303 -0.22 -3.64 -7.23
N GLY A 304 -0.11 -4.77 -6.54
CA GLY A 304 0.42 -6.00 -7.10
C GLY A 304 -0.56 -6.63 -8.10
N VAL A 305 -0.02 -7.23 -9.14
CA VAL A 305 -0.78 -7.91 -10.21
C VAL A 305 -0.23 -9.32 -10.39
N ARG A 306 -1.09 -10.32 -10.32
CA ARG A 306 -0.73 -11.70 -10.69
C ARG A 306 -0.70 -11.83 -12.21
N LEU A 307 0.42 -12.28 -12.77
CA LEU A 307 0.60 -12.45 -14.22
C LEU A 307 0.29 -13.87 -14.65
N GLU A 308 0.76 -14.85 -13.89
CA GLU A 308 0.62 -16.26 -14.20
C GLU A 308 0.48 -17.12 -12.93
N GLN A 309 0.06 -18.34 -13.12
CA GLN A 309 0.07 -19.38 -12.09
C GLN A 309 1.25 -20.30 -12.38
N GLY A 310 2.25 -20.29 -11.52
CA GLY A 310 3.42 -21.18 -11.58
C GLY A 310 3.49 -22.10 -10.37
N PRO A 311 4.40 -23.09 -10.37
CA PRO A 311 4.56 -24.03 -9.26
C PRO A 311 4.98 -23.36 -7.94
N TRP A 312 5.47 -22.14 -8.02
CA TRP A 312 5.97 -21.35 -6.87
C TRP A 312 5.06 -20.20 -6.46
N THR A 313 3.96 -19.98 -7.20
CA THR A 313 2.99 -18.94 -6.85
C THR A 313 2.01 -19.47 -5.82
N MET A 314 1.58 -18.59 -4.89
CA MET A 314 0.44 -18.91 -4.03
C MET A 314 -0.80 -19.19 -4.88
N PRO A 315 -1.78 -19.97 -4.40
CA PRO A 315 -3.06 -20.15 -5.09
C PRO A 315 -3.72 -18.84 -5.48
N GLY A 316 -4.28 -18.76 -6.69
CA GLY A 316 -4.92 -17.57 -7.21
C GLY A 316 -5.17 -17.64 -8.71
N THR A 317 -5.66 -16.55 -9.33
CA THR A 317 -5.94 -16.51 -10.76
C THR A 317 -5.14 -15.40 -11.46
N PRO A 318 -4.67 -15.61 -12.71
CA PRO A 318 -4.05 -14.54 -13.49
C PRO A 318 -4.99 -13.33 -13.62
N GLY A 319 -4.42 -12.13 -13.44
CA GLY A 319 -5.17 -10.87 -13.42
C GLY A 319 -5.70 -10.46 -12.05
N GLU A 320 -5.47 -11.27 -11.01
CA GLU A 320 -5.76 -10.89 -9.62
C GLU A 320 -4.94 -9.69 -9.19
N LEU A 321 -5.59 -8.76 -8.48
CA LEU A 321 -4.93 -7.63 -7.82
C LEU A 321 -4.81 -7.94 -6.33
N PHE A 322 -3.69 -7.52 -5.72
CA PHE A 322 -3.44 -7.84 -4.32
C PHE A 322 -2.45 -6.87 -3.68
N TRP A 323 -2.48 -6.77 -2.40
CA TRP A 323 -1.41 -6.24 -1.56
C TRP A 323 -1.69 -6.55 -0.09
N GLY A 324 -0.76 -6.11 0.79
CA GLY A 324 -0.89 -6.28 2.23
C GLY A 324 -0.31 -5.11 3.02
N GLY A 325 -0.54 -5.12 4.32
CA GLY A 325 0.07 -4.24 5.30
C GLY A 325 1.03 -4.99 6.20
N MET A 326 2.06 -4.33 6.70
CA MET A 326 3.15 -4.95 7.49
C MET A 326 2.69 -5.64 8.79
N ALA A 327 1.47 -5.37 9.26
CA ALA A 327 0.88 -6.01 10.43
C ALA A 327 -0.12 -7.11 10.05
N SER A 328 0.17 -7.85 8.98
CA SER A 328 -0.63 -9.00 8.51
C SER A 328 -2.07 -8.63 8.18
N THR A 329 -2.26 -7.52 7.49
CA THR A 329 -3.51 -7.18 6.81
C THR A 329 -3.33 -7.48 5.33
N ASN A 330 -4.13 -8.38 4.75
CA ASN A 330 -4.00 -8.80 3.36
C ASN A 330 -5.33 -8.69 2.64
N TYR A 331 -5.29 -8.41 1.33
CA TYR A 331 -6.47 -8.43 0.46
C TYR A 331 -6.12 -8.94 -0.94
N LEU A 332 -7.12 -9.48 -1.60
CA LEU A 332 -7.08 -9.81 -3.01
C LEU A 332 -8.39 -9.42 -3.70
N ILE A 333 -8.29 -9.12 -5.00
CA ILE A 333 -9.40 -8.80 -5.88
C ILE A 333 -9.28 -9.71 -7.11
N ASP A 334 -10.08 -10.75 -7.17
CA ASP A 334 -10.11 -11.69 -8.29
C ASP A 334 -11.20 -11.28 -9.28
N ARG A 335 -10.77 -10.62 -10.35
CA ARG A 335 -11.67 -10.11 -11.38
C ARG A 335 -12.30 -11.22 -12.20
N ARG A 336 -11.62 -12.36 -12.36
CA ARG A 336 -12.10 -13.50 -13.13
C ARG A 336 -13.23 -14.23 -12.42
N ASN A 337 -13.08 -14.46 -11.11
CA ASN A 337 -14.07 -15.14 -10.29
C ASN A 337 -15.04 -14.19 -9.59
N ARG A 338 -14.98 -12.87 -9.92
CA ARG A 338 -15.81 -11.82 -9.32
C ARG A 338 -15.80 -11.86 -7.78
N LEU A 339 -14.61 -11.99 -7.22
CA LEU A 339 -14.36 -12.23 -5.80
C LEU A 339 -13.42 -11.18 -5.21
N VAL A 340 -13.71 -10.73 -4.00
CA VAL A 340 -12.76 -10.03 -3.13
C VAL A 340 -12.64 -10.78 -1.81
N ALA A 341 -11.43 -10.85 -1.25
CA ALA A 341 -11.18 -11.48 0.03
C ALA A 341 -10.19 -10.68 0.86
N LEU A 342 -10.38 -10.67 2.17
CA LEU A 342 -9.54 -10.00 3.16
C LEU A 342 -9.22 -10.94 4.31
N ALA A 343 -8.00 -10.83 4.83
CA ALA A 343 -7.58 -11.39 6.11
C ALA A 343 -6.88 -10.29 6.90
N PHE A 344 -7.52 -9.77 7.95
CA PHE A 344 -7.01 -8.66 8.75
C PHE A 344 -6.66 -9.11 10.16
N SER A 345 -5.39 -9.01 10.51
CA SER A 345 -4.91 -9.11 11.89
C SER A 345 -4.01 -7.92 12.24
N GLN A 346 -3.44 -7.91 13.43
CA GLN A 346 -2.47 -6.90 13.85
C GLN A 346 -1.26 -7.61 14.45
N TYR A 347 -0.61 -8.42 13.61
CA TYR A 347 0.53 -9.26 13.96
C TYR A 347 1.76 -8.84 13.16
N LEU A 348 2.87 -8.58 13.85
CA LEU A 348 4.15 -8.18 13.28
C LEU A 348 5.20 -9.28 13.53
N GLY A 349 5.07 -10.39 12.84
CA GLY A 349 6.03 -11.50 12.84
C GLY A 349 6.60 -11.76 11.46
N ALA A 350 7.69 -12.52 11.38
CA ALA A 350 8.33 -12.87 10.10
C ALA A 350 7.45 -13.75 9.20
N ASP A 351 6.49 -14.45 9.80
CA ASP A 351 5.50 -15.32 9.15
C ASP A 351 4.14 -14.65 8.89
N GLY A 352 4.10 -13.31 8.93
CA GLY A 352 2.89 -12.50 8.71
C GLY A 352 2.14 -12.79 7.41
N ASP A 353 2.80 -13.46 6.46
CA ASP A 353 2.21 -13.89 5.20
C ASP A 353 1.51 -15.25 5.26
N ALA A 354 1.68 -16.00 6.33
CA ALA A 354 0.99 -17.27 6.51
C ALA A 354 -0.53 -17.12 6.41
N GLN A 355 -1.08 -15.98 6.85
CA GLN A 355 -2.52 -15.70 6.74
C GLN A 355 -2.98 -15.51 5.29
N ASP A 356 -2.17 -14.86 4.45
CA ASP A 356 -2.47 -14.73 3.01
C ASP A 356 -2.47 -16.12 2.34
N TYR A 357 -1.49 -16.95 2.67
CA TYR A 357 -1.44 -18.32 2.16
C TYR A 357 -2.68 -19.13 2.58
N VAL A 358 -3.02 -19.13 3.87
CA VAL A 358 -4.21 -19.85 4.39
C VAL A 358 -5.50 -19.34 3.74
N MET A 359 -5.62 -18.02 3.56
CA MET A 359 -6.77 -17.42 2.87
C MET A 359 -6.87 -17.94 1.43
N ARG A 360 -5.75 -17.97 0.71
CA ARG A 360 -5.71 -18.44 -0.68
C ARG A 360 -5.97 -19.93 -0.81
N GLU A 361 -5.40 -20.75 0.06
CA GLU A 361 -5.70 -22.20 0.09
C GLU A 361 -7.18 -22.46 0.35
N ALA A 362 -7.80 -21.72 1.26
CA ALA A 362 -9.23 -21.88 1.54
C ALA A 362 -10.10 -21.47 0.33
N LEU A 363 -9.70 -20.45 -0.43
CA LEU A 363 -10.46 -19.94 -1.57
C LEU A 363 -10.25 -20.77 -2.85
N TYR A 364 -9.00 -21.20 -3.10
CA TYR A 364 -8.59 -21.78 -4.39
C TYR A 364 -8.12 -23.24 -4.28
N GLY A 365 -7.74 -23.72 -3.09
CA GLY A 365 -7.23 -25.08 -2.90
C GLY A 365 -8.12 -26.18 -3.50
N PRO A 366 -9.44 -26.13 -3.37
CA PRO A 366 -10.35 -27.07 -4.03
C PRO A 366 -10.38 -26.96 -5.56
N LEU A 367 -10.04 -25.78 -6.11
CA LEU A 367 -10.05 -25.51 -7.56
C LEU A 367 -8.77 -25.96 -8.25
N VAL A 368 -7.65 -26.04 -7.52
CA VAL A 368 -6.34 -26.47 -8.06
C VAL A 368 -6.22 -28.00 -8.14
N LYS A 369 -7.03 -28.72 -7.38
CA LYS A 369 -7.05 -30.19 -7.36
C LYS A 369 -7.97 -30.83 -8.42
N ARG A 370 -8.55 -30.03 -9.30
CA ARG A 370 -9.35 -30.46 -10.45
C ARG A 370 -8.61 -30.09 -11.73
#